data_363a4c73840be0e1e25d6cf333eac984
#
_entry.id   363a4c73840be0e1e25d6cf333eac984
#
_cell.length_a   1.000
_cell.length_b   1.000
_cell.length_c   1.000
_cell.angle_alpha   90.00
_cell.angle_beta   90.00
_cell.angle_gamma   90.00
#
_symmetry.space_group_name_H-M   'P 1'
#
loop_
_entity.id
_entity.type
_entity.pdbx_description
1 polymer ?
#
loop_
_entity_poly.entity_id
_entity_poly.type
_entity_poly.pdbx_seq_one_letter_code
_entity_poly.pdbx_strand_id
1 'polypeptide(L)'
;SEKSTDRTRYKSCFTSIPVSLFDSVGSATVLTFLSSGSLLTKFLDQNNVRYKTKKVPGALERFKTLARELLSIETIPALEKVPYSYSKQNAYLVSSKEAKTTATALKNLRQRRLTDIEADKILLTCSKGAWYKKSRRGEIDEARPGAFAKDSRLFNKANWIPNTTRGTNKYNHCSHLIYLYDKNANPVLMNWLKVNDPVFRRQYALTEMIQWIWRSQIRNGL
;
A
#
# COMPACT_ATOMS: atom_id res chain seq x y z
N SER A 1 -9.41 -45.08 -17.05
CA SER A 1 -9.90 -44.28 -15.89
C SER A 1 -9.31 -42.87 -15.97
N GLU A 2 -10.08 -41.96 -16.58
CA GLU A 2 -9.73 -40.54 -16.64
C GLU A 2 -9.89 -39.92 -15.26
N LYS A 3 -8.79 -39.45 -14.67
CA LYS A 3 -8.84 -38.59 -13.50
C LYS A 3 -9.23 -37.20 -13.97
N SER A 4 -10.51 -36.88 -13.85
CA SER A 4 -11.01 -35.50 -13.92
C SER A 4 -10.36 -34.69 -12.82
N THR A 5 -9.36 -33.87 -13.16
CA THR A 5 -8.85 -32.83 -12.29
C THR A 5 -9.78 -31.64 -12.41
N ASP A 6 -10.87 -31.69 -11.67
CA ASP A 6 -11.74 -30.50 -11.48
C ASP A 6 -10.97 -29.47 -10.67
N ARG A 7 -10.20 -28.60 -11.38
CA ARG A 7 -9.59 -27.41 -10.82
C ARG A 7 -10.71 -26.43 -10.59
N THR A 8 -11.24 -26.38 -9.39
CA THR A 8 -12.17 -25.35 -8.95
C THR A 8 -11.53 -23.96 -9.22
N ARG A 9 -11.91 -23.36 -10.35
CA ARG A 9 -11.49 -21.99 -10.68
C ARG A 9 -12.22 -21.08 -9.71
N TYR A 10 -11.50 -20.50 -8.75
CA TYR A 10 -12.04 -19.44 -7.91
C TYR A 10 -12.50 -18.29 -8.80
N LYS A 11 -13.80 -18.13 -8.93
CA LYS A 11 -14.37 -16.94 -9.58
C LYS A 11 -14.29 -15.81 -8.59
N SER A 12 -13.61 -14.73 -8.97
CA SER A 12 -13.65 -13.50 -8.16
C SER A 12 -15.06 -12.93 -8.20
N CYS A 13 -15.63 -12.67 -7.04
CA CYS A 13 -16.90 -11.97 -6.92
C CYS A 13 -16.62 -10.48 -6.65
N PHE A 14 -17.27 -9.60 -7.40
CA PHE A 14 -17.25 -8.16 -7.18
C PHE A 14 -18.64 -7.70 -6.76
N THR A 15 -18.67 -6.91 -5.69
CA THR A 15 -19.84 -6.13 -5.35
C THR A 15 -19.60 -4.71 -5.84
N SER A 16 -20.46 -4.21 -6.72
CA SER A 16 -20.42 -2.82 -7.15
C SER A 16 -21.58 -2.04 -6.54
N ILE A 17 -21.35 -0.75 -6.31
CA ILE A 17 -22.45 0.18 -5.98
C ILE A 17 -23.33 0.30 -7.22
N PRO A 18 -24.66 0.13 -7.14
CA PRO A 18 -25.54 0.34 -8.27
C PRO A 18 -25.42 1.78 -8.78
N VAL A 19 -25.31 1.96 -10.11
CA VAL A 19 -25.23 3.30 -10.71
C VAL A 19 -26.47 4.13 -10.37
N SER A 20 -27.64 3.49 -10.28
CA SER A 20 -28.89 4.11 -9.86
C SER A 20 -28.84 4.81 -8.49
N LEU A 21 -27.89 4.45 -7.63
CA LEU A 21 -27.69 5.18 -6.38
C LEU A 21 -27.28 6.64 -6.63
N PHE A 22 -26.51 6.92 -7.68
CA PHE A 22 -26.11 8.28 -8.03
C PHE A 22 -27.28 9.08 -8.63
N ASP A 23 -28.25 8.40 -9.25
CA ASP A 23 -29.45 9.02 -9.82
C ASP A 23 -30.50 9.30 -8.74
N SER A 24 -30.49 8.54 -7.65
CA SER A 24 -31.47 8.67 -6.55
C SER A 24 -31.17 9.80 -5.57
N VAL A 25 -29.97 10.40 -5.63
CA VAL A 25 -29.57 11.51 -4.76
C VAL A 25 -29.52 12.82 -5.54
N GLY A 26 -30.03 13.91 -4.98
CA GLY A 26 -30.04 15.23 -5.65
C GLY A 26 -28.63 15.78 -5.90
N SER A 27 -27.67 15.46 -5.03
CA SER A 27 -26.24 15.73 -5.24
C SER A 27 -25.39 14.82 -4.37
N ALA A 28 -24.23 14.45 -4.87
CA ALA A 28 -23.23 13.69 -4.10
C ALA A 28 -21.86 14.36 -4.25
N THR A 29 -21.15 14.57 -3.14
CA THR A 29 -19.78 15.09 -3.14
C THR A 29 -18.83 14.05 -2.58
N VAL A 30 -17.83 13.67 -3.37
CA VAL A 30 -16.78 12.74 -2.95
C VAL A 30 -15.49 13.51 -2.76
N LEU A 31 -14.97 13.49 -1.53
CA LEU A 31 -13.66 14.04 -1.22
C LEU A 31 -12.60 12.96 -1.43
N THR A 32 -11.68 13.21 -2.33
CA THR A 32 -10.59 12.28 -2.62
C THR A 32 -9.28 13.04 -2.86
N PHE A 33 -8.19 12.41 -2.49
CA PHE A 33 -6.86 12.89 -2.83
C PHE A 33 -6.46 12.30 -4.20
N LEU A 34 -6.06 13.16 -5.14
CA LEU A 34 -5.68 12.77 -6.51
C LEU A 34 -6.74 11.91 -7.21
N SER A 35 -7.85 12.53 -7.61
CA SER A 35 -8.95 11.86 -8.31
C SER A 35 -8.50 11.08 -9.56
N SER A 36 -7.45 11.52 -10.26
CA SER A 36 -6.88 10.85 -11.43
C SER A 36 -6.38 9.43 -11.17
N GLY A 37 -5.96 9.13 -9.94
CA GLY A 37 -5.56 7.77 -9.51
C GLY A 37 -6.68 7.00 -8.81
N SER A 38 -7.91 7.50 -8.82
CA SER A 38 -9.03 6.88 -8.11
C SER A 38 -9.74 5.83 -8.96
N LEU A 39 -9.96 4.64 -8.38
CA LEU A 39 -10.78 3.59 -9.01
C LEU A 39 -12.24 4.04 -9.16
N LEU A 40 -12.73 4.88 -8.24
CA LEU A 40 -14.08 5.44 -8.35
C LEU A 40 -14.23 6.28 -9.61
N THR A 41 -13.27 7.12 -9.95
CA THR A 41 -13.31 7.92 -11.18
C THR A 41 -13.43 7.02 -12.41
N LYS A 42 -12.65 5.94 -12.47
CA LYS A 42 -12.74 4.97 -13.58
C LYS A 42 -14.07 4.22 -13.62
N PHE A 43 -14.63 3.92 -12.48
CA PHE A 43 -15.97 3.32 -12.38
C PHE A 43 -17.05 4.27 -12.92
N LEU A 44 -17.00 5.55 -12.55
CA LEU A 44 -17.96 6.57 -13.03
C LEU A 44 -17.84 6.77 -14.55
N ASP A 45 -16.60 6.87 -15.06
CA ASP A 45 -16.32 6.98 -16.49
C ASP A 45 -16.90 5.79 -17.28
N GLN A 46 -16.64 4.56 -16.81
CA GLN A 46 -17.10 3.34 -17.45
C GLN A 46 -18.63 3.23 -17.52
N ASN A 47 -19.32 3.77 -16.52
CA ASN A 47 -20.77 3.72 -16.42
C ASN A 47 -21.44 5.00 -16.94
N ASN A 48 -20.71 5.88 -17.61
CA ASN A 48 -21.20 7.15 -18.16
C ASN A 48 -21.89 8.05 -17.12
N VAL A 49 -21.50 7.94 -15.85
CA VAL A 49 -22.00 8.81 -14.78
C VAL A 49 -21.39 10.19 -14.94
N ARG A 50 -22.21 11.20 -15.10
CA ARG A 50 -21.74 12.60 -15.21
C ARG A 50 -21.28 13.12 -13.85
N TYR A 51 -20.06 13.63 -13.78
CA TYR A 51 -19.54 14.27 -12.58
C TYR A 51 -18.68 15.50 -12.95
N LYS A 52 -18.48 16.37 -11.98
CA LYS A 52 -17.59 17.53 -12.12
C LYS A 52 -16.45 17.40 -11.12
N THR A 53 -15.22 17.54 -11.57
CA THR A 53 -14.06 17.63 -10.67
C THR A 53 -13.88 19.07 -10.25
N LYS A 54 -14.08 19.35 -8.95
CA LYS A 54 -13.78 20.65 -8.36
C LYS A 54 -12.40 20.61 -7.74
N LYS A 55 -11.47 21.38 -8.26
CA LYS A 55 -10.13 21.55 -7.66
C LYS A 55 -10.20 22.68 -6.65
N VAL A 56 -9.54 22.48 -5.49
CA VAL A 56 -9.31 23.57 -4.54
C VAL A 56 -8.13 24.39 -5.07
N PRO A 57 -8.31 25.69 -5.35
CA PRO A 57 -7.25 26.53 -5.89
C PRO A 57 -6.00 26.51 -4.98
N GLY A 58 -4.82 26.39 -5.57
CA GLY A 58 -3.54 26.36 -4.85
C GLY A 58 -3.27 25.10 -3.99
N ALA A 59 -4.25 24.21 -3.79
CA ALA A 59 -4.07 23.05 -2.91
C ALA A 59 -2.98 22.09 -3.39
N LEU A 60 -2.87 21.87 -4.69
CA LEU A 60 -1.84 20.97 -5.24
C LEU A 60 -0.43 21.58 -5.07
N GLU A 61 -0.26 22.86 -5.33
CA GLU A 61 1.04 23.53 -5.19
C GLU A 61 1.45 23.62 -3.72
N ARG A 62 0.52 23.98 -2.84
CA ARG A 62 0.75 23.94 -1.39
C ARG A 62 1.15 22.55 -0.91
N PHE A 63 0.48 21.51 -1.41
CA PHE A 63 0.84 20.14 -1.11
C PHE A 63 2.25 19.80 -1.59
N LYS A 64 2.61 20.16 -2.82
CA LYS A 64 3.94 19.92 -3.37
C LYS A 64 5.03 20.63 -2.58
N THR A 65 4.78 21.87 -2.16
CA THR A 65 5.70 22.65 -1.33
C THR A 65 5.93 21.94 0.01
N LEU A 66 4.86 21.62 0.73
CA LEU A 66 4.95 20.90 2.00
C LEU A 66 5.64 19.54 1.84
N ALA A 67 5.31 18.79 0.78
CA ALA A 67 5.96 17.50 0.55
C ALA A 67 7.48 17.64 0.31
N ARG A 68 7.92 18.70 -0.39
CA ARG A 68 9.37 18.96 -0.61
C ARG A 68 10.09 19.38 0.66
N GLU A 69 9.42 20.16 1.50
CA GLU A 69 9.99 20.65 2.76
C GLU A 69 10.05 19.56 3.85
N LEU A 70 9.04 18.72 3.92
CA LEU A 70 8.87 17.78 5.03
C LEU A 70 9.26 16.34 4.71
N LEU A 71 9.42 15.96 3.43
CA LEU A 71 9.78 14.59 3.05
C LEU A 71 11.21 14.51 2.53
N SER A 72 12.05 13.78 3.25
CA SER A 72 13.30 13.25 2.72
C SER A 72 13.08 11.80 2.26
N ILE A 73 13.30 11.54 0.97
CA ILE A 73 13.10 10.21 0.39
C ILE A 73 14.46 9.59 0.11
N GLU A 74 14.71 8.48 0.75
CA GLU A 74 15.92 7.70 0.55
C GLU A 74 15.61 6.33 -0.04
N THR A 75 16.49 5.84 -0.90
CA THR A 75 16.44 4.48 -1.42
C THR A 75 17.53 3.62 -0.77
N ILE A 76 17.28 2.34 -0.70
CA ILE A 76 18.27 1.35 -0.25
C ILE A 76 18.70 0.55 -1.47
N PRO A 77 19.90 0.77 -2.03
CA PRO A 77 20.31 0.14 -3.30
C PRO A 77 20.20 -1.39 -3.31
N ALA A 78 20.45 -2.03 -2.16
CA ALA A 78 20.30 -3.48 -2.03
C ALA A 78 18.86 -3.98 -2.27
N LEU A 79 17.86 -3.11 -2.15
CA LEU A 79 16.44 -3.45 -2.29
C LEU A 79 15.83 -3.08 -3.65
N GLU A 80 16.52 -2.31 -4.48
CA GLU A 80 15.99 -1.82 -5.77
C GLU A 80 15.58 -2.94 -6.73
N LYS A 81 16.27 -4.08 -6.67
CA LYS A 81 15.99 -5.24 -7.54
C LYS A 81 15.09 -6.29 -6.88
N VAL A 82 14.63 -6.07 -5.66
CA VAL A 82 13.74 -7.00 -4.97
C VAL A 82 12.29 -6.69 -5.31
N PRO A 83 11.54 -7.63 -5.92
CA PRO A 83 10.12 -7.41 -6.23
C PRO A 83 9.27 -7.38 -4.97
N TYR A 84 8.55 -6.27 -4.74
CA TYR A 84 7.69 -6.07 -3.58
C TYR A 84 6.19 -6.11 -3.89
N SER A 85 5.78 -6.72 -5.01
CA SER A 85 4.35 -6.95 -5.26
C SER A 85 3.74 -7.89 -4.20
N TYR A 86 2.45 -7.73 -3.92
CA TYR A 86 1.76 -8.53 -2.91
C TYR A 86 1.96 -10.04 -3.09
N SER A 87 1.84 -10.54 -4.32
CA SER A 87 2.03 -11.96 -4.62
C SER A 87 3.46 -12.45 -4.37
N LYS A 88 4.46 -11.64 -4.75
CA LYS A 88 5.87 -11.98 -4.52
C LYS A 88 6.20 -12.01 -3.04
N GLN A 89 5.79 -10.99 -2.28
CA GLN A 89 6.03 -10.95 -0.84
C GLN A 89 5.42 -12.14 -0.11
N ASN A 90 4.20 -12.56 -0.49
CA ASN A 90 3.55 -13.72 0.12
C ASN A 90 4.14 -15.08 -0.30
N ALA A 91 4.92 -15.11 -1.38
CA ALA A 91 5.63 -16.30 -1.83
C ALA A 91 7.03 -16.44 -1.19
N TYR A 92 7.59 -15.37 -0.61
CA TYR A 92 8.91 -15.42 -0.02
C TYR A 92 8.95 -16.26 1.25
N LEU A 93 9.84 -17.23 1.23
CA LEU A 93 10.21 -18.02 2.41
C LEU A 93 11.34 -17.32 3.17
N VAL A 94 11.50 -17.62 4.44
CA VAL A 94 12.60 -17.11 5.27
C VAL A 94 13.98 -17.45 4.65
N SER A 95 14.08 -18.56 3.93
CA SER A 95 15.29 -19.01 3.24
C SER A 95 15.55 -18.33 1.91
N SER A 96 14.56 -17.66 1.30
CA SER A 96 14.71 -17.01 -0.01
C SER A 96 15.73 -15.87 0.04
N LYS A 97 16.45 -15.67 -1.07
CA LYS A 97 17.46 -14.61 -1.20
C LYS A 97 16.86 -13.23 -0.95
N GLU A 98 15.70 -12.96 -1.53
CA GLU A 98 14.97 -11.70 -1.45
C GLU A 98 14.55 -11.38 0.00
N ALA A 99 14.06 -12.39 0.73
CA ALA A 99 13.70 -12.22 2.13
C ALA A 99 14.92 -11.94 3.01
N LYS A 100 16.01 -12.68 2.81
CA LYS A 100 17.28 -12.46 3.53
C LYS A 100 17.85 -11.07 3.22
N THR A 101 17.86 -10.67 1.94
CA THR A 101 18.31 -9.34 1.53
C THR A 101 17.49 -8.25 2.22
N THR A 102 16.16 -8.39 2.23
CA THR A 102 15.25 -7.43 2.88
C THR A 102 15.48 -7.37 4.38
N ALA A 103 15.51 -8.52 5.08
CA ALA A 103 15.73 -8.57 6.52
C ALA A 103 17.10 -7.98 6.91
N THR A 104 18.16 -8.27 6.13
CA THR A 104 19.49 -7.71 6.33
C THR A 104 19.53 -6.20 6.11
N ALA A 105 18.86 -5.70 5.05
CA ALA A 105 18.77 -4.28 4.79
C ALA A 105 18.03 -3.53 5.92
N LEU A 106 16.91 -4.07 6.39
CA LEU A 106 16.17 -3.51 7.53
C LEU A 106 17.02 -3.51 8.82
N LYS A 107 17.76 -4.59 9.08
CA LYS A 107 18.68 -4.67 10.20
C LYS A 107 19.76 -3.58 10.11
N ASN A 108 20.39 -3.44 8.94
CA ASN A 108 21.43 -2.43 8.71
C ASN A 108 20.88 -1.01 8.82
N LEU A 109 19.69 -0.76 8.26
CA LEU A 109 18.99 0.52 8.40
C LEU A 109 18.79 0.85 9.89
N ARG A 110 18.25 -0.09 10.67
CA ARG A 110 18.03 0.10 12.10
C ARG A 110 19.31 0.37 12.87
N GLN A 111 20.39 -0.35 12.54
CA GLN A 111 21.65 -0.28 13.28
C GLN A 111 22.54 0.90 12.92
N ARG A 112 22.43 1.43 11.69
CA ARG A 112 23.38 2.42 11.18
C ARG A 112 22.78 3.80 10.95
N ARG A 113 21.49 3.87 10.64
CA ARG A 113 20.80 5.12 10.27
C ARG A 113 19.70 5.53 11.24
N LEU A 114 19.06 4.56 11.88
CA LEU A 114 17.95 4.80 12.78
C LEU A 114 18.31 4.44 14.23
N THR A 115 19.60 4.48 14.59
CA THR A 115 20.10 4.09 15.93
C THR A 115 19.45 4.94 17.01
N ASP A 116 19.40 6.25 16.80
CA ASP A 116 18.92 7.23 17.76
C ASP A 116 17.41 7.48 17.68
N ILE A 117 16.73 6.79 16.76
CA ILE A 117 15.29 6.90 16.59
C ILE A 117 14.58 5.88 17.46
N GLU A 118 13.66 6.32 18.28
CA GLU A 118 12.77 5.41 19.02
C GLU A 118 11.99 4.53 18.04
N ALA A 119 11.93 3.23 18.31
CA ALA A 119 11.38 2.28 17.36
C ALA A 119 9.87 2.46 17.14
N ASP A 120 9.13 3.01 18.09
CA ASP A 120 7.73 3.37 17.99
C ASP A 120 7.48 4.56 17.03
N LYS A 121 8.51 5.38 16.73
CA LYS A 121 8.46 6.43 15.71
C LYS A 121 8.70 5.93 14.29
N ILE A 122 8.92 4.62 14.13
CA ILE A 122 9.09 3.98 12.83
C ILE A 122 7.76 3.33 12.43
N LEU A 123 7.26 3.72 11.26
CA LEU A 123 6.08 3.13 10.64
C LEU A 123 6.51 2.31 9.42
N LEU A 124 6.08 1.06 9.34
CA LEU A 124 6.48 0.14 8.28
C LEU A 124 5.26 -0.49 7.61
N THR A 125 5.35 -0.71 6.30
CA THR A 125 4.38 -1.51 5.56
C THR A 125 5.03 -2.51 4.62
N CYS A 126 4.52 -3.71 4.66
CA CYS A 126 4.75 -4.80 3.72
C CYS A 126 3.58 -5.79 3.84
N SER A 127 3.55 -6.86 3.07
CA SER A 127 2.48 -7.85 3.22
C SER A 127 2.48 -8.48 4.62
N LYS A 128 1.30 -8.74 5.16
CA LYS A 128 1.13 -9.31 6.50
C LYS A 128 1.88 -10.64 6.64
N GLY A 129 1.82 -11.49 5.60
CA GLY A 129 2.51 -12.78 5.58
C GLY A 129 4.03 -12.71 5.42
N ALA A 130 4.59 -11.56 5.00
CA ALA A 130 6.04 -11.32 5.02
C ALA A 130 6.53 -10.77 6.36
N TRP A 131 5.69 -9.99 7.06
CA TRP A 131 6.03 -9.40 8.36
C TRP A 131 5.83 -10.37 9.51
N TYR A 132 4.72 -11.09 9.52
CA TYR A 132 4.38 -12.09 10.52
C TYR A 132 4.57 -13.51 9.98
N LYS A 133 4.78 -14.48 10.87
CA LYS A 133 4.98 -15.86 10.49
C LYS A 133 3.70 -16.43 9.86
N LYS A 134 3.83 -16.99 8.67
CA LYS A 134 2.75 -17.66 7.97
C LYS A 134 2.91 -19.19 8.08
N SER A 135 1.86 -19.89 8.46
CA SER A 135 1.81 -21.34 8.47
C SER A 135 1.72 -21.90 7.04
N ARG A 136 1.93 -23.21 6.86
CA ARG A 136 1.72 -23.88 5.56
C ARG A 136 0.26 -23.80 5.09
N ARG A 137 -0.69 -23.69 6.02
CA ARG A 137 -2.13 -23.54 5.72
C ARG A 137 -2.54 -22.09 5.43
N GLY A 138 -1.61 -21.15 5.51
CA GLY A 138 -1.86 -19.72 5.23
C GLY A 138 -2.27 -18.90 6.44
N GLU A 139 -2.38 -19.47 7.63
CA GLU A 139 -2.69 -18.78 8.88
C GLU A 139 -1.53 -17.87 9.28
N ILE A 140 -1.85 -16.71 9.84
CA ILE A 140 -0.88 -15.72 10.28
C ILE A 140 -0.75 -15.75 11.80
N ASP A 141 0.46 -16.00 12.28
CA ASP A 141 0.84 -15.92 13.69
C ASP A 141 1.53 -14.56 13.93
N GLU A 142 0.80 -13.62 14.49
CA GLU A 142 1.30 -12.25 14.75
C GLU A 142 2.29 -12.18 15.92
N ALA A 143 2.38 -13.22 16.73
CA ALA A 143 3.36 -13.29 17.82
C ALA A 143 4.77 -13.63 17.32
N ARG A 144 4.91 -14.08 16.06
CA ARG A 144 6.20 -14.54 15.52
C ARG A 144 6.60 -13.77 14.26
N PRO A 145 7.92 -13.48 14.10
CA PRO A 145 8.41 -12.77 12.94
C PRO A 145 8.32 -13.61 11.66
N GLY A 146 7.87 -12.96 10.60
CA GLY A 146 7.88 -13.49 9.23
C GLY A 146 9.23 -13.30 8.55
N ALA A 147 9.24 -13.52 7.23
CA ALA A 147 10.46 -13.54 6.43
C ALA A 147 11.23 -12.20 6.41
N PHE A 148 10.53 -11.07 6.45
CA PHE A 148 11.17 -9.75 6.47
C PHE A 148 11.50 -9.26 7.88
N ALA A 149 10.70 -9.67 8.86
CA ALA A 149 10.84 -9.24 10.24
C ALA A 149 11.93 -9.99 10.99
N LYS A 150 12.21 -11.24 10.59
CA LYS A 150 13.24 -12.07 11.21
C LYS A 150 14.60 -11.36 11.11
N ASP A 151 15.26 -11.21 12.25
CA ASP A 151 16.56 -10.55 12.40
C ASP A 151 16.59 -9.04 12.03
N SER A 152 15.46 -8.42 11.65
CA SER A 152 15.37 -7.00 11.28
C SER A 152 15.62 -6.03 12.44
N ARG A 153 15.48 -6.50 13.69
CA ARG A 153 15.49 -5.71 14.93
C ARG A 153 14.35 -4.69 15.05
N LEU A 154 13.34 -4.80 14.19
CA LEU A 154 12.15 -3.94 14.17
C LEU A 154 10.89 -4.67 14.62
N PHE A 155 10.88 -6.01 14.62
CA PHE A 155 9.73 -6.79 15.01
C PHE A 155 9.30 -6.49 16.45
N ASN A 156 8.01 -6.30 16.68
CA ASN A 156 7.40 -5.91 17.96
C ASN A 156 7.95 -4.59 18.58
N LYS A 157 8.65 -3.80 17.80
CA LYS A 157 9.21 -2.51 18.22
C LYS A 157 8.69 -1.38 17.33
N ALA A 158 8.80 -1.54 16.01
CA ALA A 158 8.26 -0.60 15.05
C ALA A 158 6.77 -0.86 14.78
N ASN A 159 6.04 0.17 14.36
CA ASN A 159 4.64 0.06 13.99
C ASN A 159 4.50 -0.55 12.61
N TRP A 160 3.89 -1.72 12.49
CA TRP A 160 3.49 -2.27 11.20
C TRP A 160 2.01 -2.01 10.94
N ILE A 161 1.68 -1.50 9.76
CA ILE A 161 0.31 -1.34 9.31
C ILE A 161 0.15 -1.75 7.83
N PRO A 162 -1.00 -2.27 7.43
CA PRO A 162 -1.29 -2.53 6.02
C PRO A 162 -1.19 -1.25 5.18
N ASN A 163 -0.71 -1.36 3.95
CA ASN A 163 -0.68 -0.24 3.00
C ASN A 163 -2.09 0.27 2.61
N THR A 164 -3.14 -0.50 2.91
CA THR A 164 -4.54 -0.14 2.69
C THR A 164 -5.20 0.54 3.89
N THR A 165 -4.45 0.78 4.98
CA THR A 165 -5.00 1.45 6.17
C THR A 165 -5.53 2.83 5.83
N ARG A 166 -6.75 3.12 6.29
CA ARG A 166 -7.45 4.40 6.08
C ARG A 166 -8.00 4.93 7.42
N GLY A 167 -8.24 6.24 7.48
CA GLY A 167 -9.02 6.85 8.55
C GLY A 167 -8.45 6.79 9.97
N THR A 168 -7.14 6.62 10.15
CA THR A 168 -6.50 6.58 11.47
C THR A 168 -5.50 7.72 11.69
N ASN A 169 -5.46 8.23 12.92
CA ASN A 169 -4.48 9.22 13.38
C ASN A 169 -3.50 8.61 14.41
N LYS A 170 -3.62 7.31 14.68
CA LYS A 170 -2.84 6.61 15.71
C LYS A 170 -1.32 6.74 15.50
N TYR A 171 -0.87 6.94 14.26
CA TYR A 171 0.55 6.92 13.88
C TYR A 171 1.09 8.31 13.52
N ASN A 172 0.39 9.38 13.90
CA ASN A 172 0.81 10.76 13.63
C ASN A 172 2.09 11.19 14.40
N HIS A 173 2.57 10.38 15.32
CA HIS A 173 3.84 10.54 16.00
C HIS A 173 5.02 9.87 15.25
N CYS A 174 4.74 9.05 14.23
CA CYS A 174 5.79 8.36 13.47
C CYS A 174 6.45 9.32 12.50
N SER A 175 7.77 9.48 12.62
CA SER A 175 8.60 10.36 11.78
C SER A 175 9.36 9.61 10.68
N HIS A 176 9.56 8.31 10.82
CA HIS A 176 10.33 7.49 9.89
C HIS A 176 9.44 6.40 9.26
N LEU A 177 9.45 6.33 7.95
CA LEU A 177 8.55 5.48 7.18
C LEU A 177 9.35 4.49 6.33
N ILE A 178 8.96 3.23 6.37
CA ILE A 178 9.53 2.18 5.54
C ILE A 178 8.43 1.58 4.67
N TYR A 179 8.45 1.88 3.37
CA TYR A 179 7.43 1.44 2.42
C TYR A 179 7.98 0.37 1.49
N LEU A 180 7.59 -0.89 1.73
CA LEU A 180 8.04 -2.05 0.96
C LEU A 180 6.89 -2.62 0.11
N TYR A 181 6.44 -1.83 -0.86
CA TYR A 181 5.38 -2.27 -1.76
C TYR A 181 5.56 -1.77 -3.19
N ASP A 182 5.52 -2.69 -4.16
CA ASP A 182 5.19 -2.40 -5.55
C ASP A 182 3.66 -2.42 -5.65
N LYS A 183 3.03 -1.27 -5.42
CA LYS A 183 1.57 -1.18 -5.38
C LYS A 183 1.00 -1.26 -6.79
N ASN A 184 0.33 -2.36 -7.06
CA ASN A 184 -0.41 -2.56 -8.30
C ASN A 184 -1.91 -2.68 -7.98
N ALA A 185 -2.75 -2.13 -8.84
CA ALA A 185 -4.18 -2.39 -8.77
C ALA A 185 -4.46 -3.86 -9.08
N ASN A 186 -5.51 -4.42 -8.46
CA ASN A 186 -5.90 -5.80 -8.71
C ASN A 186 -6.19 -6.03 -10.21
N PRO A 187 -5.50 -6.97 -10.89
CA PRO A 187 -5.68 -7.19 -12.32
C PRO A 187 -7.13 -7.52 -12.73
N VAL A 188 -7.85 -8.25 -11.88
CA VAL A 188 -9.25 -8.59 -12.15
C VAL A 188 -10.13 -7.33 -12.13
N LEU A 189 -9.89 -6.45 -11.15
CA LEU A 189 -10.59 -5.16 -11.06
C LEU A 189 -10.23 -4.25 -12.25
N MET A 190 -8.96 -4.22 -12.67
CA MET A 190 -8.51 -3.46 -13.81
C MET A 190 -9.15 -3.94 -15.12
N ASN A 191 -9.24 -5.25 -15.29
CA ASN A 191 -9.94 -5.85 -16.44
C ASN A 191 -11.43 -5.53 -16.43
N TRP A 192 -12.08 -5.62 -15.26
CA TRP A 192 -13.49 -5.26 -15.12
C TRP A 192 -13.75 -3.78 -15.44
N LEU A 193 -12.87 -2.89 -14.97
CA LEU A 193 -12.92 -1.44 -15.29
C LEU A 193 -12.39 -1.11 -16.70
N LYS A 194 -11.97 -2.11 -17.49
CA LYS A 194 -11.36 -1.94 -18.81
C LYS A 194 -10.21 -0.93 -18.85
N VAL A 195 -9.46 -0.85 -17.76
CA VAL A 195 -8.31 0.07 -17.62
C VAL A 195 -7.02 -0.65 -17.95
N ASN A 196 -6.40 -0.29 -19.06
CA ASN A 196 -5.06 -0.77 -19.44
C ASN A 196 -4.07 0.39 -19.66
N ASP A 197 -4.17 1.43 -18.86
CA ASP A 197 -3.37 2.64 -18.98
C ASP A 197 -2.20 2.62 -17.98
N PRO A 198 -0.93 2.62 -18.44
CA PRO A 198 0.24 2.69 -17.57
C PRO A 198 0.31 3.98 -16.74
N VAL A 199 -0.22 5.09 -17.27
CA VAL A 199 -0.27 6.37 -16.55
C VAL A 199 -1.19 6.25 -15.34
N PHE A 200 -2.39 5.68 -15.55
CA PHE A 200 -3.31 5.43 -14.44
C PHE A 200 -2.72 4.51 -13.39
N ARG A 201 -2.04 3.43 -13.79
CA ARG A 201 -1.39 2.50 -12.84
C ARG A 201 -0.37 3.22 -11.95
N ARG A 202 0.44 4.10 -12.52
CA ARG A 202 1.40 4.91 -11.75
C ARG A 202 0.69 5.89 -10.81
N GLN A 203 -0.33 6.57 -11.28
CA GLN A 203 -1.12 7.50 -10.47
C GLN A 203 -1.83 6.77 -9.32
N TYR A 204 -2.39 5.59 -9.58
CA TYR A 204 -2.98 4.74 -8.55
C TYR A 204 -1.95 4.38 -7.47
N ALA A 205 -0.80 3.86 -7.88
CA ALA A 205 0.27 3.48 -6.95
C ALA A 205 0.75 4.68 -6.10
N LEU A 206 0.95 5.83 -6.74
CA LEU A 206 1.35 7.07 -6.08
C LEU A 206 0.29 7.54 -5.08
N THR A 207 -0.99 7.53 -5.48
CA THR A 207 -2.11 7.92 -4.62
C THR A 207 -2.18 7.06 -3.36
N GLU A 208 -2.03 5.74 -3.52
CA GLU A 208 -2.02 4.79 -2.40
C GLU A 208 -0.84 5.03 -1.46
N MET A 209 0.36 5.23 -2.01
CA MET A 209 1.56 5.49 -1.22
C MET A 209 1.44 6.80 -0.43
N ILE A 210 1.02 7.89 -1.08
CA ILE A 210 0.87 9.19 -0.43
C ILE A 210 -0.19 9.11 0.68
N GLN A 211 -1.33 8.48 0.44
CA GLN A 211 -2.36 8.31 1.48
C GLN A 211 -1.84 7.52 2.67
N TRP A 212 -0.91 6.59 2.47
CA TRP A 212 -0.28 5.85 3.56
C TRP A 212 0.76 6.72 4.30
N ILE A 213 1.61 7.46 3.59
CA ILE A 213 2.59 8.40 4.17
C ILE A 213 1.88 9.43 5.06
N TRP A 214 0.72 9.92 4.64
CA TRP A 214 -0.11 10.88 5.38
C TRP A 214 -0.72 10.32 6.68
N ARG A 215 -0.38 9.10 7.09
CA ARG A 215 -0.71 8.57 8.43
C ARG A 215 0.32 8.95 9.49
N SER A 216 1.46 9.44 9.06
CA SER A 216 2.59 9.82 9.90
C SER A 216 2.55 11.29 10.32
N GLN A 217 3.61 11.72 10.93
CA GLN A 217 3.87 13.08 11.42
C GLN A 217 3.69 14.17 10.36
N ILE A 218 3.94 13.88 9.09
CA ILE A 218 3.79 14.85 7.98
C ILE A 218 2.38 15.47 7.93
N ARG A 219 1.37 14.75 8.43
CA ARG A 219 0.00 15.26 8.51
C ARG A 219 -0.13 16.46 9.43
N ASN A 220 0.72 16.57 10.44
CA ASN A 220 0.74 17.67 11.40
C ASN A 220 1.61 18.86 10.93
N GLY A 221 2.21 18.77 9.75
CA GLY A 221 3.12 19.77 9.23
C GLY A 221 4.51 19.74 9.90
N LEU A 222 4.89 18.58 10.41
CA LEU A 222 6.15 18.34 11.13
C LEU A 222 7.05 17.41 10.34
#